data_60e9ad282fa138648126588eee7587a0
#
_entry.id   60e9ad282fa138648126588eee7587a0
#
_cell.length_a   1.000
_cell.length_b   1.000
_cell.length_c   1.000
_cell.angle_alpha   90.00
_cell.angle_beta   90.00
_cell.angle_gamma   90.00
#
_symmetry.space_group_name_H-M   'P 1'
#
loop_
_entity.id
_entity.type
_entity.pdbx_description
1 polymer ?
#
loop_
_entity_poly.entity_id
_entity_poly.type
_entity_poly.pdbx_seq_one_letter_code
_entity_poly.pdbx_strand_id
1 'polypeptide(L)'
;PQTVQGFCMRIMQGEEYGKLYQLSEFATHGYRILTIGREPDNLLPVTEQQSTYVSRHHCTLETTPSGDHWIIRDGQWQKEQKVWQESSNGTYVNSAQVTQQGYRLKVGDIISIGDVKMRFENY
;
A
#
# COMPACT_ATOMS: atom_id res chain seq x y z
N PRO A 1 -18.04 -10.32 23.16
CA PRO A 1 -17.86 -9.59 21.90
C PRO A 1 -16.44 -9.74 21.39
N GLN A 2 -16.34 -9.99 20.11
CA GLN A 2 -15.03 -10.09 19.50
C GLN A 2 -14.47 -8.68 19.27
N THR A 3 -13.22 -8.51 19.65
CA THR A 3 -12.50 -7.30 19.30
C THR A 3 -11.97 -7.50 17.89
N VAL A 4 -12.48 -6.71 16.95
CA VAL A 4 -11.97 -6.73 15.59
C VAL A 4 -10.74 -5.83 15.54
N GLN A 5 -9.60 -6.43 15.24
CA GLN A 5 -8.38 -5.67 15.11
C GLN A 5 -8.41 -4.89 13.79
N GLY A 6 -8.25 -3.59 13.87
CA GLY A 6 -8.21 -2.73 12.71
C GLY A 6 -6.77 -2.43 12.30
N PHE A 7 -6.52 -2.39 10.99
CA PHE A 7 -5.23 -1.99 10.44
C PHE A 7 -5.41 -0.76 9.56
N CYS A 8 -4.42 0.10 9.60
CA CYS A 8 -4.43 1.32 8.80
C CYS A 8 -3.02 1.65 8.32
N MET A 9 -2.97 2.55 7.35
CA MET A 9 -1.71 3.05 6.81
C MET A 9 -1.74 4.56 6.94
N ARG A 10 -0.72 5.13 7.61
CA ARG A 10 -0.63 6.57 7.83
C ARG A 10 0.49 7.15 7.00
N ILE A 11 0.23 8.24 6.30
CA ILE A 11 1.27 8.93 5.53
C ILE A 11 2.12 9.73 6.51
N MET A 12 3.41 9.39 6.58
CA MET A 12 4.37 9.98 7.50
C MET A 12 5.24 11.04 6.83
N GLN A 13 5.37 11.00 5.52
CA GLN A 13 6.14 11.96 4.73
C GLN A 13 5.53 12.06 3.34
N GLY A 14 5.30 13.28 2.87
CA GLY A 14 4.71 13.55 1.57
C GLY A 14 3.72 14.69 1.67
N GLU A 15 3.10 15.05 0.52
CA GLU A 15 2.14 16.16 0.46
C GLU A 15 0.91 15.92 1.32
N GLU A 16 0.52 14.65 1.48
CA GLU A 16 -0.65 14.28 2.26
C GLU A 16 -0.30 13.81 3.68
N TYR A 17 0.75 14.37 4.25
CA TYR A 17 1.19 14.03 5.61
C TYR A 17 0.01 13.97 6.58
N GLY A 18 -0.06 12.88 7.35
CA GLY A 18 -1.11 12.68 8.36
C GLY A 18 -2.34 11.95 7.85
N LYS A 19 -2.49 11.80 6.53
CA LYS A 19 -3.64 11.10 5.97
C LYS A 19 -3.61 9.62 6.40
N LEU A 20 -4.79 9.09 6.71
CA LEU A 20 -4.95 7.73 7.19
C LEU A 20 -5.82 6.94 6.24
N TYR A 21 -5.32 5.78 5.81
CA TYR A 21 -6.11 4.82 5.02
C TYR A 21 -6.55 3.69 5.94
N GLN A 22 -7.85 3.48 6.03
CA GLN A 22 -8.45 2.44 6.88
C GLN A 22 -8.49 1.12 6.12
N LEU A 23 -7.40 0.34 6.22
CA LEU A 23 -7.26 -0.89 5.45
C LEU A 23 -8.33 -1.92 5.80
N SER A 24 -8.64 -2.06 7.09
CA SER A 24 -9.61 -3.04 7.54
C SER A 24 -11.03 -2.74 7.08
N GLU A 25 -11.35 -1.47 6.84
CA GLU A 25 -12.64 -1.12 6.27
C GLU A 25 -12.78 -1.62 4.83
N PHE A 26 -11.72 -1.52 4.04
CA PHE A 26 -11.73 -2.10 2.70
C PHE A 26 -11.96 -3.60 2.76
N ALA A 27 -11.27 -4.30 3.66
CA ALA A 27 -11.43 -5.74 3.82
C ALA A 27 -12.86 -6.10 4.25
N THR A 28 -13.47 -5.30 5.12
CA THR A 28 -14.84 -5.49 5.56
C THR A 28 -15.82 -5.41 4.39
N HIS A 29 -15.52 -4.58 3.39
CA HIS A 29 -16.33 -4.43 2.18
C HIS A 29 -15.95 -5.41 1.08
N GLY A 30 -15.14 -6.41 1.38
CA GLY A 30 -14.80 -7.49 0.44
C GLY A 30 -13.56 -7.26 -0.41
N TYR A 31 -12.85 -6.17 -0.21
CA TYR A 31 -11.62 -5.90 -0.96
C TYR A 31 -10.45 -6.68 -0.34
N ARG A 32 -9.85 -7.55 -1.12
CA ARG A 32 -8.68 -8.34 -0.72
C ARG A 32 -7.39 -7.80 -1.29
N ILE A 33 -7.50 -6.98 -2.34
CA ILE A 33 -6.36 -6.43 -3.06
C ILE A 33 -6.57 -4.93 -3.16
N LEU A 34 -5.64 -4.17 -2.58
CA LEU A 34 -5.67 -2.71 -2.61
C LEU A 34 -4.49 -2.21 -3.42
N THR A 35 -4.76 -1.29 -4.34
CA THR A 35 -3.71 -0.72 -5.18
C THR A 35 -3.30 0.64 -4.65
N ILE A 36 -2.00 0.92 -4.70
CA ILE A 36 -1.42 2.19 -4.25
C ILE A 36 -0.64 2.80 -5.41
N GLY A 37 -0.87 4.07 -5.66
CA GLY A 37 -0.15 4.78 -6.69
C GLY A 37 -0.66 6.20 -6.87
N ARG A 38 -0.03 6.90 -7.79
CA ARG A 38 -0.30 8.32 -8.04
C ARG A 38 -1.63 8.54 -8.79
N GLU A 39 -2.07 7.59 -9.60
CA GLU A 39 -3.30 7.71 -10.38
C GLU A 39 -4.54 7.58 -9.49
N PRO A 40 -5.60 8.34 -9.79
CA PRO A 40 -6.83 8.31 -8.98
C PRO A 40 -7.60 6.99 -9.04
N ASP A 41 -7.31 6.13 -10.01
CA ASP A 41 -7.97 4.81 -10.10
C ASP A 41 -7.45 3.79 -9.09
N ASN A 42 -6.39 4.12 -8.35
CA ASN A 42 -5.95 3.29 -7.25
C ASN A 42 -6.94 3.38 -6.09
N LEU A 43 -7.10 2.30 -5.34
CA LEU A 43 -7.95 2.33 -4.14
C LEU A 43 -7.33 3.23 -3.06
N LEU A 44 -6.00 3.30 -3.01
CA LEU A 44 -5.27 4.19 -2.11
C LEU A 44 -4.43 5.14 -2.97
N PRO A 45 -5.04 6.19 -3.54
CA PRO A 45 -4.27 7.14 -4.35
C PRO A 45 -3.38 7.99 -3.44
N VAL A 46 -2.14 8.16 -3.87
CA VAL A 46 -1.15 8.99 -3.16
C VAL A 46 -0.86 10.20 -4.03
N THR A 47 -1.27 11.37 -3.55
CA THR A 47 -1.12 12.62 -4.29
C THR A 47 0.27 13.21 -4.05
N GLU A 48 1.05 13.38 -5.13
CA GLU A 48 2.35 14.03 -5.10
C GLU A 48 2.48 14.88 -6.36
N GLN A 49 1.98 16.11 -6.29
CA GLN A 49 1.91 16.99 -7.45
C GLN A 49 3.28 17.53 -7.86
N GLN A 50 4.20 17.66 -6.89
CA GLN A 50 5.53 18.21 -7.12
C GLN A 50 6.56 17.14 -7.50
N SER A 51 6.17 15.88 -7.54
CA SER A 51 7.09 14.78 -7.71
C SER A 51 6.49 13.69 -8.60
N THR A 52 7.35 13.01 -9.36
CA THR A 52 6.96 11.86 -10.17
C THR A 52 7.62 10.56 -9.70
N TYR A 53 8.21 10.58 -8.49
CA TYR A 53 8.90 9.39 -7.98
C TYR A 53 7.95 8.28 -7.58
N VAL A 54 6.71 8.60 -7.24
CA VAL A 54 5.67 7.58 -7.02
C VAL A 54 5.09 7.22 -8.40
N SER A 55 5.16 5.94 -8.74
CA SER A 55 4.60 5.47 -10.01
C SER A 55 3.08 5.61 -10.03
N ARG A 56 2.50 5.71 -11.22
CA ARG A 56 1.04 5.80 -11.37
C ARG A 56 0.35 4.62 -10.69
N HIS A 57 0.92 3.41 -10.83
CA HIS A 57 0.47 2.17 -10.22
C HIS A 57 1.70 1.55 -9.55
N HIS A 58 1.92 1.87 -8.26
CA HIS A 58 3.22 1.64 -7.64
C HIS A 58 3.33 0.30 -6.94
N CYS A 59 2.38 -0.03 -6.08
CA CYS A 59 2.44 -1.27 -5.31
C CYS A 59 1.03 -1.79 -4.98
N THR A 60 0.99 -2.98 -4.39
CA THR A 60 -0.26 -3.68 -4.09
C THR A 60 -0.22 -4.19 -2.67
N LEU A 61 -1.33 -4.05 -1.95
CA LEU A 61 -1.54 -4.68 -0.65
C LEU A 61 -2.54 -5.81 -0.81
N GLU A 62 -2.26 -6.95 -0.20
CA GLU A 62 -3.17 -8.09 -0.20
C GLU A 62 -3.46 -8.53 1.22
N THR A 63 -4.70 -8.96 1.47
CA THR A 63 -5.07 -9.53 2.76
C THR A 63 -5.85 -10.82 2.55
N THR A 64 -6.02 -11.56 3.65
CA THR A 64 -6.81 -12.80 3.68
C THR A 64 -8.28 -12.48 3.94
N PRO A 65 -9.19 -13.46 3.78
CA PRO A 65 -10.59 -13.25 4.12
C PRO A 65 -10.84 -12.78 5.54
N SER A 66 -9.99 -13.14 6.49
CA SER A 66 -10.11 -12.67 7.88
C SER A 66 -9.59 -11.25 8.07
N GLY A 67 -8.74 -10.76 7.14
CA GLY A 67 -8.16 -9.43 7.25
C GLY A 67 -7.13 -9.29 8.35
N ASP A 68 -6.59 -10.39 8.85
CA ASP A 68 -5.72 -10.39 10.02
C ASP A 68 -4.24 -10.17 9.69
N HIS A 69 -3.85 -10.22 8.43
CA HIS A 69 -2.50 -9.84 8.03
C HIS A 69 -2.50 -9.29 6.61
N TRP A 70 -1.46 -8.51 6.30
CA TRP A 70 -1.33 -7.81 5.03
C TRP A 70 0.02 -8.06 4.43
N ILE A 71 0.04 -8.26 3.12
CA ILE A 71 1.27 -8.48 2.34
C ILE A 71 1.38 -7.35 1.33
N ILE A 72 2.57 -6.74 1.24
CA ILE A 72 2.86 -5.72 0.25
C ILE A 72 3.73 -6.30 -0.86
N ARG A 73 3.42 -5.95 -2.10
CA ARG A 73 4.19 -6.36 -3.29
C ARG A 73 4.50 -5.13 -4.12
N ASP A 74 5.70 -5.07 -4.67
CA ASP A 74 6.02 -4.00 -5.61
C ASP A 74 5.28 -4.25 -6.91
N GLY A 75 4.74 -3.18 -7.51
CA GLY A 75 4.06 -3.27 -8.79
C GLY A 75 2.59 -3.65 -8.69
N GLN A 76 1.97 -3.77 -9.85
CA GLN A 76 0.53 -4.09 -9.95
C GLN A 76 0.27 -4.93 -11.19
N TRP A 77 -0.79 -5.74 -11.13
CA TRP A 77 -1.28 -6.50 -12.28
C TRP A 77 -1.97 -5.55 -13.25
N GLN A 78 -1.55 -5.59 -14.51
CA GLN A 78 -2.14 -4.80 -15.59
C GLN A 78 -3.08 -5.70 -16.39
N LYS A 79 -4.38 -5.52 -16.23
CA LYS A 79 -5.39 -6.39 -16.81
C LYS A 79 -5.36 -6.42 -18.33
N GLU A 80 -5.15 -5.25 -18.95
CA GLU A 80 -5.20 -5.13 -20.40
C GLU A 80 -4.02 -5.82 -21.06
N GLN A 81 -2.82 -5.64 -20.50
CA GLN A 81 -1.60 -6.24 -21.02
C GLN A 81 -1.40 -7.65 -20.49
N LYS A 82 -2.11 -8.03 -19.43
CA LYS A 82 -1.97 -9.34 -18.75
C LYS A 82 -0.54 -9.59 -18.28
N VAL A 83 0.05 -8.56 -17.68
CA VAL A 83 1.40 -8.63 -17.12
C VAL A 83 1.43 -7.95 -15.75
N TRP A 84 2.40 -8.35 -14.95
CA TRP A 84 2.72 -7.66 -13.71
C TRP A 84 3.73 -6.57 -14.03
N GLN A 85 3.41 -5.32 -13.71
CA GLN A 85 4.28 -4.19 -13.97
C GLN A 85 4.88 -3.68 -12.65
N GLU A 86 6.20 -3.68 -12.57
CA GLU A 86 6.93 -3.17 -11.43
C GLU A 86 6.93 -1.64 -11.41
N SER A 87 7.13 -1.07 -10.22
CA SER A 87 7.28 0.38 -10.09
C SER A 87 8.61 0.84 -10.68
N SER A 88 8.69 2.13 -11.02
CA SER A 88 9.92 2.70 -11.57
C SER A 88 11.02 2.84 -10.52
N ASN A 89 10.67 3.13 -9.28
CA ASN A 89 11.65 3.46 -8.24
C ASN A 89 11.68 2.47 -7.08
N GLY A 90 10.87 1.41 -7.13
CA GLY A 90 10.86 0.37 -6.12
C GLY A 90 9.98 0.68 -4.93
N THR A 91 9.71 -0.36 -4.15
CA THR A 91 8.97 -0.29 -2.90
C THR A 91 9.88 -0.84 -1.81
N TYR A 92 9.96 -0.14 -0.68
CA TYR A 92 10.86 -0.51 0.41
C TYR A 92 10.09 -0.59 1.71
N VAL A 93 10.42 -1.59 2.54
CA VAL A 93 9.90 -1.69 3.90
C VAL A 93 11.10 -1.67 4.84
N ASN A 94 11.15 -0.67 5.72
CA ASN A 94 12.26 -0.47 6.64
C ASN A 94 13.61 -0.48 5.90
N SER A 95 13.66 0.17 4.73
CA SER A 95 14.83 0.29 3.86
C SER A 95 15.24 -0.98 3.10
N ALA A 96 14.49 -2.07 3.25
CA ALA A 96 14.73 -3.29 2.48
C ALA A 96 13.79 -3.34 1.28
N GLN A 97 14.32 -3.60 0.10
CA GLN A 97 13.50 -3.63 -1.11
C GLN A 97 12.54 -4.82 -1.11
N VAL A 98 11.30 -4.52 -1.44
CA VAL A 98 10.24 -5.53 -1.60
C VAL A 98 10.04 -5.77 -3.08
N THR A 99 9.89 -7.03 -3.46
CA THR A 99 9.67 -7.41 -4.85
C THR A 99 8.23 -7.86 -5.06
N GLN A 100 7.94 -8.37 -6.25
CA GLN A 100 6.65 -8.98 -6.56
C GLN A 100 6.34 -10.16 -5.63
N GLN A 101 7.35 -10.80 -5.08
CA GLN A 101 7.15 -11.93 -4.18
C GLN A 101 6.46 -11.56 -2.88
N GLY A 102 6.59 -10.31 -2.48
CA GLY A 102 5.86 -9.77 -1.37
C GLY A 102 6.56 -9.85 -0.02
N TYR A 103 6.03 -9.10 0.92
CA TYR A 103 6.53 -9.03 2.28
C TYR A 103 5.35 -8.85 3.23
N ARG A 104 5.29 -9.68 4.28
CA ARG A 104 4.23 -9.56 5.28
C ARG A 104 4.51 -8.38 6.21
N LEU A 105 3.59 -7.42 6.25
CA LEU A 105 3.73 -6.22 7.06
C LEU A 105 3.55 -6.54 8.55
N LYS A 106 4.34 -5.84 9.37
CA LYS A 106 4.21 -5.85 10.83
C LYS A 106 3.90 -4.44 11.28
N VAL A 107 3.12 -4.34 12.35
CA VAL A 107 2.77 -3.04 12.93
C VAL A 107 4.06 -2.27 13.24
N GLY A 108 4.12 -1.02 12.79
CA GLY A 108 5.29 -0.16 12.92
C GLY A 108 6.18 -0.13 11.70
N ASP A 109 5.97 -1.02 10.72
CA ASP A 109 6.78 -1.00 9.49
C ASP A 109 6.59 0.31 8.73
N ILE A 110 7.69 0.82 8.19
CA ILE A 110 7.70 2.03 7.36
C ILE A 110 7.85 1.61 5.91
N ILE A 111 6.88 1.96 5.09
CA ILE A 111 6.87 1.69 3.66
C ILE A 111 7.32 2.96 2.94
N SER A 112 8.33 2.85 2.08
CA SER A 112 8.81 3.96 1.26
C SER A 112 8.51 3.68 -0.20
N ILE A 113 7.78 4.60 -0.83
CA ILE A 113 7.50 4.59 -2.27
C ILE A 113 7.84 5.97 -2.81
N GLY A 114 8.90 6.02 -3.65
CA GLY A 114 9.42 7.31 -4.10
C GLY A 114 9.82 8.17 -2.92
N ASP A 115 9.25 9.38 -2.85
CA ASP A 115 9.51 10.33 -1.76
C ASP A 115 8.39 10.33 -0.70
N VAL A 116 7.52 9.33 -0.72
CA VAL A 116 6.46 9.17 0.26
C VAL A 116 6.79 8.04 1.23
N LYS A 117 6.54 8.28 2.51
CA LYS A 117 6.68 7.24 3.55
C LYS A 117 5.35 7.05 4.25
N MET A 118 5.02 5.79 4.51
CA MET A 118 3.79 5.40 5.19
C MET A 118 4.14 4.46 6.33
N ARG A 119 3.35 4.48 7.39
CA ARG A 119 3.53 3.56 8.51
C ARG A 119 2.31 2.65 8.63
N PHE A 120 2.57 1.34 8.75
CA PHE A 120 1.53 0.35 8.98
C PHE A 120 1.21 0.32 10.47
N GLU A 121 -0.04 0.57 10.81
CA GLU A 121 -0.49 0.71 12.20
C GLU A 121 -1.73 -0.14 12.44
N ASN A 122 -1.99 -0.41 13.72
CA ASN A 122 -3.26 -1.01 14.13
C ASN A 122 -3.99 -0.07 15.10
N TYR A 123 -5.29 -0.27 15.21
CA TYR A 123 -6.14 0.50 16.14
C TYR A 123 -7.17 -0.39 16.79
#